data_aff0e240f1dc04f3a79f70a9bf5de410
#
_entry.id   aff0e240f1dc04f3a79f70a9bf5de410
#
_cell.length_a   1.000
_cell.length_b   1.000
_cell.length_c   1.000
_cell.angle_alpha   90.00
_cell.angle_beta   90.00
_cell.angle_gamma   90.00
#
_symmetry.space_group_name_H-M   'P 1'
#
loop_
_entity.id
_entity.type
_entity.pdbx_description
1 polymer ?
#
loop_
_entity_poly.entity_id
_entity_poly.type
_entity_poly.pdbx_seq_one_letter_code
_entity_poly.pdbx_strand_id
1 'polypeptide(L)'
;IAGMVNTRQTDEVLAHSLKLINPKLLVVGAEQVKNMSSLDAGFIQNFSDKLLFMADGVLNKVPAGYTDLGPAVSDQPASDLAETRELVLGDPCYYIFTSGTTGLPKASITTHLKVFRSGSHMGKTVMNLTSDDVFYCALPFYHSNALTLALSGTLMSGATLAIGRKFSASSFWDECRRHGATTFCYIGELLRYLLTQPEQANDRDHNVVKILGNGLRPDIWMAFKNRFGIDRVHEFYGASEGNSAFVNIFNFDKTCGWAPGSNKTWAVV
;
A
#
# COMPACT_ATOMS: atom_id res chain seq x y z
N ILE A 1 2.51 5.66 -16.14
CA ILE A 1 2.48 4.41 -15.38
C ILE A 1 3.54 4.51 -14.28
N ALA A 2 3.18 4.31 -13.02
CA ALA A 2 4.13 4.30 -11.91
C ALA A 2 4.58 2.87 -11.60
N GLY A 3 5.91 2.64 -11.56
CA GLY A 3 6.50 1.39 -11.11
C GLY A 3 6.80 1.45 -9.60
N MET A 4 6.08 0.66 -8.81
CA MET A 4 6.18 0.68 -7.35
C MET A 4 7.24 -0.31 -6.88
N VAL A 5 8.50 0.12 -6.90
CA VAL A 5 9.65 -0.74 -6.54
C VAL A 5 9.71 -0.93 -5.03
N ASN A 6 9.92 -2.17 -4.60
CA ASN A 6 10.06 -2.48 -3.18
C ASN A 6 11.34 -1.85 -2.61
N THR A 7 11.18 -0.99 -1.62
CA THR A 7 12.27 -0.22 -0.97
C THR A 7 13.25 -1.07 -0.16
N ARG A 8 13.05 -2.38 -0.06
CA ARG A 8 13.99 -3.33 0.57
C ARG A 8 14.87 -4.05 -0.43
N GLN A 9 14.63 -3.88 -1.73
CA GLN A 9 15.46 -4.50 -2.77
C GLN A 9 16.83 -3.84 -2.84
N THR A 10 17.85 -4.66 -3.09
CA THR A 10 19.26 -4.28 -3.32
C THR A 10 19.81 -5.14 -4.43
N ASP A 11 21.00 -4.84 -4.90
CA ASP A 11 21.83 -5.67 -5.77
C ASP A 11 21.08 -6.18 -7.01
N GLU A 12 21.23 -7.45 -7.32
CA GLU A 12 20.65 -8.09 -8.50
C GLU A 12 19.11 -8.01 -8.56
N VAL A 13 18.45 -8.11 -7.41
CA VAL A 13 16.96 -8.05 -7.33
C VAL A 13 16.46 -6.66 -7.71
N LEU A 14 17.14 -5.60 -7.24
CA LEU A 14 16.81 -4.23 -7.61
C LEU A 14 17.11 -3.98 -9.09
N ALA A 15 18.28 -4.42 -9.58
CA ALA A 15 18.65 -4.31 -10.99
C ALA A 15 17.62 -5.01 -11.90
N HIS A 16 17.18 -6.22 -11.52
CA HIS A 16 16.15 -6.96 -12.26
C HIS A 16 14.83 -6.16 -12.31
N SER A 17 14.36 -5.63 -11.18
CA SER A 17 13.12 -4.86 -11.13
C SER A 17 13.17 -3.62 -12.03
N LEU A 18 14.28 -2.88 -11.99
CA LEU A 18 14.49 -1.70 -12.84
C LEU A 18 14.59 -2.05 -14.33
N LYS A 19 15.29 -3.15 -14.68
CA LYS A 19 15.34 -3.64 -16.06
C LYS A 19 13.95 -4.02 -16.58
N LEU A 20 13.16 -4.68 -15.74
CA LEU A 20 11.83 -5.19 -16.13
C LEU A 20 10.86 -4.06 -16.50
N ILE A 21 10.87 -2.94 -15.76
CA ILE A 21 9.95 -1.82 -16.02
C ILE A 21 10.57 -0.73 -16.91
N ASN A 22 11.88 -0.74 -17.12
CA ASN A 22 12.62 0.23 -17.92
C ASN A 22 12.13 1.69 -17.73
N PRO A 23 12.29 2.28 -16.54
CA PRO A 23 11.66 3.55 -16.21
C PRO A 23 12.26 4.71 -17.02
N LYS A 24 11.41 5.66 -17.42
CA LYS A 24 11.85 6.94 -18.03
C LYS A 24 12.45 7.88 -16.99
N LEU A 25 11.93 7.86 -15.78
CA LEU A 25 12.42 8.61 -14.62
C LEU A 25 12.41 7.70 -13.40
N LEU A 26 13.39 7.83 -12.52
CA LEU A 26 13.49 7.08 -11.29
C LEU A 26 13.55 8.04 -10.09
N VAL A 27 12.45 8.09 -9.33
CA VAL A 27 12.39 8.88 -8.10
C VAL A 27 12.98 8.05 -6.95
N VAL A 28 14.03 8.56 -6.33
CA VAL A 28 14.76 7.91 -5.24
C VAL A 28 14.61 8.76 -3.97
N GLY A 29 13.88 8.23 -2.99
CA GLY A 29 13.81 8.85 -1.67
C GLY A 29 15.18 8.81 -0.97
N ALA A 30 15.44 9.77 -0.12
CA ALA A 30 16.72 9.93 0.59
C ALA A 30 17.15 8.63 1.31
N GLU A 31 16.21 7.92 1.94
CA GLU A 31 16.47 6.64 2.61
C GLU A 31 16.92 5.52 1.66
N GLN A 32 16.64 5.64 0.35
CA GLN A 32 16.87 4.61 -0.65
C GLN A 32 18.16 4.80 -1.45
N VAL A 33 18.85 5.92 -1.26
CA VAL A 33 20.14 6.19 -1.95
C VAL A 33 21.16 5.08 -1.69
N LYS A 34 21.22 4.55 -0.47
CA LYS A 34 22.08 3.40 -0.13
C LYS A 34 21.76 2.13 -0.93
N ASN A 35 20.48 1.91 -1.24
CA ASN A 35 20.07 0.74 -2.03
C ASN A 35 20.49 0.91 -3.50
N MET A 36 20.42 2.14 -4.02
CA MET A 36 20.96 2.45 -5.36
C MET A 36 22.47 2.24 -5.42
N SER A 37 23.20 2.53 -4.33
CA SER A 37 24.66 2.30 -4.26
C SER A 37 25.06 0.83 -4.25
N SER A 38 24.13 -0.10 -4.08
CA SER A 38 24.38 -1.55 -4.21
C SER A 38 24.44 -2.01 -5.68
N LEU A 39 23.97 -1.20 -6.61
CA LEU A 39 23.97 -1.52 -8.04
C LEU A 39 25.34 -1.31 -8.67
N ASP A 40 25.63 -2.09 -9.69
CA ASP A 40 26.84 -1.89 -10.51
C ASP A 40 26.86 -0.49 -11.13
N ALA A 41 28.03 0.17 -11.10
CA ALA A 41 28.19 1.53 -11.58
C ALA A 41 27.84 1.69 -13.07
N GLY A 42 28.17 0.71 -13.91
CA GLY A 42 27.81 0.69 -15.33
C GLY A 42 26.29 0.56 -15.52
N PHE A 43 25.61 -0.17 -14.63
CA PHE A 43 24.16 -0.24 -14.65
C PHE A 43 23.50 1.09 -14.26
N ILE A 44 24.00 1.77 -13.21
CA ILE A 44 23.49 3.07 -12.78
C ILE A 44 23.67 4.11 -13.88
N GLN A 45 24.77 4.05 -14.64
CA GLN A 45 25.05 4.99 -15.74
C GLN A 45 23.92 5.06 -16.78
N ASN A 46 23.14 3.97 -16.96
CA ASN A 46 21.98 3.97 -17.86
C ASN A 46 20.82 4.86 -17.38
N PHE A 47 20.90 5.35 -16.14
CA PHE A 47 19.90 6.23 -15.53
C PHE A 47 20.45 7.62 -15.18
N SER A 48 21.64 7.99 -15.64
CA SER A 48 22.34 9.23 -15.21
C SER A 48 21.50 10.49 -15.38
N ASP A 49 20.66 10.56 -16.41
CA ASP A 49 19.81 11.73 -16.69
C ASP A 49 18.36 11.55 -16.16
N LYS A 50 18.08 10.45 -15.45
CA LYS A 50 16.75 10.00 -15.06
C LYS A 50 16.57 9.91 -13.55
N LEU A 51 17.65 10.16 -12.79
CA LEU A 51 17.65 10.03 -11.33
C LEU A 51 17.13 11.32 -10.69
N LEU A 52 15.98 11.24 -10.03
CA LEU A 52 15.39 12.31 -9.26
C LEU A 52 15.52 11.98 -7.77
N PHE A 53 16.05 12.92 -6.99
CA PHE A 53 16.19 12.77 -5.55
C PHE A 53 15.03 13.45 -4.83
N MET A 54 14.39 12.72 -3.92
CA MET A 54 13.35 13.25 -3.05
C MET A 54 13.88 13.33 -1.61
N ALA A 55 14.11 14.54 -1.12
CA ALA A 55 14.48 14.79 0.27
C ALA A 55 13.34 14.38 1.22
N ASP A 56 13.69 13.89 2.40
CA ASP A 56 12.74 13.43 3.41
C ASP A 56 12.81 14.19 4.75
N GLY A 57 13.54 15.32 4.75
CA GLY A 57 13.79 16.15 5.93
C GLY A 57 14.99 15.70 6.78
N VAL A 58 15.47 14.47 6.60
CA VAL A 58 16.65 13.95 7.31
C VAL A 58 17.91 14.12 6.46
N LEU A 59 17.85 13.78 5.19
CA LEU A 59 18.93 13.98 4.23
C LEU A 59 18.47 15.01 3.19
N ASN A 60 19.03 16.21 3.26
CA ASN A 60 18.65 17.33 2.38
C ASN A 60 19.70 17.63 1.30
N LYS A 61 20.88 16.96 1.36
CA LYS A 61 21.92 17.14 0.35
C LYS A 61 21.69 16.19 -0.81
N VAL A 62 21.45 16.76 -1.98
CA VAL A 62 21.30 15.99 -3.22
C VAL A 62 22.60 15.26 -3.53
N PRO A 63 22.58 13.91 -3.70
CA PRO A 63 23.77 13.16 -4.07
C PRO A 63 24.25 13.53 -5.48
N ALA A 64 25.53 13.33 -5.74
CA ALA A 64 26.09 13.53 -7.10
C ALA A 64 25.39 12.59 -8.11
N GLY A 65 25.03 13.12 -9.26
CA GLY A 65 24.33 12.39 -10.32
C GLY A 65 22.81 12.37 -10.18
N TYR A 66 22.25 13.04 -9.19
CA TYR A 66 20.79 13.18 -9.01
C TYR A 66 20.34 14.63 -9.26
N THR A 67 19.12 14.77 -9.76
CA THR A 67 18.42 16.06 -9.83
C THR A 67 17.46 16.17 -8.64
N ASP A 68 17.42 17.33 -7.97
CA ASP A 68 16.45 17.57 -6.89
C ASP A 68 15.02 17.60 -7.44
N LEU A 69 14.16 16.73 -6.92
CA LEU A 69 12.76 16.65 -7.32
C LEU A 69 11.96 17.89 -6.87
N GLY A 70 12.29 18.46 -5.72
CA GLY A 70 11.54 19.60 -5.15
C GLY A 70 11.46 20.78 -6.12
N PRO A 71 12.58 21.42 -6.49
CA PRO A 71 12.60 22.48 -7.49
C PRO A 71 12.01 22.04 -8.84
N ALA A 72 12.36 20.82 -9.32
CA ALA A 72 11.89 20.32 -10.60
C ALA A 72 10.35 20.23 -10.68
N VAL A 73 9.66 19.96 -9.56
CA VAL A 73 8.19 19.94 -9.49
C VAL A 73 7.63 21.35 -9.28
N SER A 74 8.27 22.18 -8.45
CA SER A 74 7.80 23.54 -8.13
C SER A 74 7.73 24.44 -9.36
N ASP A 75 8.61 24.21 -10.33
CA ASP A 75 8.68 24.97 -11.58
C ASP A 75 7.63 24.52 -12.62
N GLN A 76 6.84 23.48 -12.33
CA GLN A 76 5.82 23.00 -13.25
C GLN A 76 4.49 23.76 -13.07
N PRO A 77 3.73 23.97 -14.14
CA PRO A 77 2.39 24.54 -14.04
C PRO A 77 1.47 23.64 -13.21
N ALA A 78 0.63 24.26 -12.35
CA ALA A 78 -0.36 23.55 -11.54
C ALA A 78 -1.67 23.22 -12.30
N SER A 79 -1.66 23.29 -13.61
CA SER A 79 -2.80 22.95 -14.45
C SER A 79 -2.89 21.44 -14.73
N ASP A 80 -4.08 20.97 -14.99
CA ASP A 80 -4.29 19.59 -15.45
C ASP A 80 -3.54 19.32 -16.75
N LEU A 81 -2.85 18.19 -16.80
CA LEU A 81 -2.18 17.73 -18.01
C LEU A 81 -3.22 17.33 -19.06
N ALA A 82 -3.03 17.79 -20.31
CA ALA A 82 -3.92 17.44 -21.42
C ALA A 82 -4.03 15.92 -21.62
N GLU A 83 -2.94 15.20 -21.43
CA GLU A 83 -2.82 13.75 -21.57
C GLU A 83 -3.74 12.99 -20.59
N THR A 84 -4.12 13.59 -19.45
CA THR A 84 -5.05 12.93 -18.51
C THR A 84 -6.43 12.70 -19.10
N ARG A 85 -6.82 13.49 -20.12
CA ARG A 85 -8.12 13.37 -20.81
C ARG A 85 -8.15 12.23 -21.83
N GLU A 86 -7.00 11.75 -22.25
CA GLU A 86 -6.84 10.66 -23.22
C GLU A 86 -6.82 9.28 -22.56
N LEU A 87 -6.65 9.22 -21.22
CA LEU A 87 -6.59 7.97 -20.48
C LEU A 87 -7.94 7.26 -20.48
N VAL A 88 -7.90 5.95 -20.70
CA VAL A 88 -9.06 5.08 -20.57
C VAL A 88 -8.89 4.14 -19.38
N LEU A 89 -10.00 3.63 -18.87
CA LEU A 89 -10.00 2.76 -17.68
C LEU A 89 -9.16 1.47 -17.85
N GLY A 90 -8.98 1.01 -19.10
CA GLY A 90 -8.15 -0.15 -19.41
C GLY A 90 -6.65 0.10 -19.38
N ASP A 91 -6.22 1.37 -19.37
CA ASP A 91 -4.81 1.71 -19.39
C ASP A 91 -4.10 1.29 -18.11
N PRO A 92 -2.81 0.90 -18.19
CA PRO A 92 -1.98 0.63 -17.03
C PRO A 92 -1.82 1.87 -16.15
N CYS A 93 -2.05 1.70 -14.84
CA CYS A 93 -1.86 2.73 -13.82
C CYS A 93 -0.58 2.48 -13.03
N TYR A 94 -0.42 1.26 -12.50
CA TYR A 94 0.73 0.86 -11.68
C TYR A 94 1.34 -0.46 -12.15
N TYR A 95 2.64 -0.60 -11.94
CA TYR A 95 3.32 -1.89 -11.83
C TYR A 95 3.54 -2.19 -10.35
N ILE A 96 2.96 -3.29 -9.85
CA ILE A 96 3.17 -3.79 -8.48
C ILE A 96 3.99 -5.07 -8.57
N PHE A 97 5.11 -5.13 -7.86
CA PHE A 97 5.98 -6.30 -7.89
C PHE A 97 5.47 -7.39 -6.94
N THR A 98 5.41 -8.61 -7.46
CA THR A 98 5.02 -9.81 -6.71
C THR A 98 6.17 -10.81 -6.71
N SER A 99 6.19 -11.72 -5.71
CA SER A 99 7.19 -12.79 -5.65
C SER A 99 6.99 -13.76 -6.81
N GLY A 100 7.98 -13.87 -7.66
CA GLY A 100 7.97 -14.86 -8.74
C GLY A 100 8.31 -16.28 -8.24
N THR A 101 7.78 -17.30 -8.89
CA THR A 101 8.12 -18.71 -8.62
C THR A 101 9.61 -19.03 -8.86
N THR A 102 10.29 -18.20 -9.64
CA THR A 102 11.72 -18.29 -9.96
C THR A 102 12.63 -17.53 -8.99
N GLY A 103 12.07 -16.94 -7.92
CA GLY A 103 12.81 -16.14 -6.94
C GLY A 103 12.96 -14.66 -7.31
N LEU A 104 12.88 -14.27 -8.57
CA LEU A 104 12.93 -12.88 -9.00
C LEU A 104 11.52 -12.27 -9.10
N PRO A 105 11.35 -10.97 -8.76
CA PRO A 105 10.06 -10.29 -8.81
C PRO A 105 9.47 -10.24 -10.22
N LYS A 106 8.13 -10.38 -10.30
CA LYS A 106 7.34 -10.13 -11.51
C LYS A 106 6.57 -8.81 -11.34
N ALA A 107 6.41 -8.05 -12.42
CA ALA A 107 5.62 -6.82 -12.41
C ALA A 107 4.17 -7.12 -12.82
N SER A 108 3.25 -7.05 -11.86
CA SER A 108 1.82 -7.15 -12.12
C SER A 108 1.28 -5.80 -12.60
N ILE A 109 0.56 -5.82 -13.71
CA ILE A 109 -0.08 -4.61 -14.26
C ILE A 109 -1.40 -4.37 -13.54
N THR A 110 -1.51 -3.20 -12.92
CA THR A 110 -2.76 -2.72 -12.31
C THR A 110 -3.31 -1.59 -13.18
N THR A 111 -4.49 -1.77 -13.76
CA THR A 111 -5.15 -0.77 -14.61
C THR A 111 -5.91 0.27 -13.80
N HIS A 112 -6.23 1.43 -14.40
CA HIS A 112 -7.10 2.44 -13.79
C HIS A 112 -8.44 1.86 -13.37
N LEU A 113 -9.03 0.96 -14.17
CA LEU A 113 -10.27 0.25 -13.83
C LEU A 113 -10.14 -0.57 -12.55
N LYS A 114 -9.02 -1.28 -12.38
CA LYS A 114 -8.77 -2.09 -11.18
C LYS A 114 -8.63 -1.22 -9.93
N VAL A 115 -7.91 -0.10 -10.04
CA VAL A 115 -7.78 0.90 -8.96
C VAL A 115 -9.15 1.45 -8.57
N PHE A 116 -9.93 1.90 -9.56
CA PHE A 116 -11.27 2.45 -9.36
C PHE A 116 -12.22 1.43 -8.71
N ARG A 117 -12.29 0.21 -9.25
CA ARG A 117 -13.16 -0.86 -8.74
C ARG A 117 -12.75 -1.29 -7.32
N SER A 118 -11.46 -1.48 -7.07
CA SER A 118 -10.97 -1.86 -5.74
C SER A 118 -11.27 -0.77 -4.72
N GLY A 119 -10.98 0.49 -5.02
CA GLY A 119 -11.25 1.61 -4.14
C GLY A 119 -12.75 1.79 -3.87
N SER A 120 -13.58 1.77 -4.90
CA SER A 120 -15.03 1.91 -4.77
C SER A 120 -15.64 0.73 -3.99
N HIS A 121 -15.26 -0.51 -4.32
CA HIS A 121 -15.82 -1.69 -3.65
C HIS A 121 -15.33 -1.79 -2.20
N MET A 122 -14.02 -1.74 -1.97
CA MET A 122 -13.46 -1.89 -0.62
C MET A 122 -13.74 -0.67 0.26
N GLY A 123 -13.60 0.56 -0.29
CA GLY A 123 -13.85 1.78 0.48
C GLY A 123 -15.33 1.99 0.77
N LYS A 124 -16.16 2.07 -0.28
CA LYS A 124 -17.59 2.41 -0.12
C LYS A 124 -18.46 1.24 0.28
N THR A 125 -18.32 0.08 -0.39
CA THR A 125 -19.25 -1.04 -0.17
C THR A 125 -18.87 -1.89 1.05
N VAL A 126 -17.59 -2.26 1.17
CA VAL A 126 -17.12 -3.15 2.26
C VAL A 126 -16.94 -2.38 3.56
N MET A 127 -16.11 -1.34 3.51
CA MET A 127 -15.72 -0.56 4.70
C MET A 127 -16.77 0.51 5.06
N ASN A 128 -17.66 0.86 4.14
CA ASN A 128 -18.60 2.00 4.28
C ASN A 128 -17.86 3.27 4.76
N LEU A 129 -16.78 3.61 4.07
CA LEU A 129 -16.01 4.82 4.37
C LEU A 129 -16.77 6.06 3.94
N THR A 130 -16.67 7.10 4.74
CA THR A 130 -17.21 8.45 4.49
C THR A 130 -16.08 9.49 4.61
N SER A 131 -16.40 10.75 4.32
CA SER A 131 -15.48 11.88 4.53
C SER A 131 -15.03 12.07 5.97
N ASP A 132 -15.79 11.54 6.93
CA ASP A 132 -15.48 11.65 8.36
C ASP A 132 -14.48 10.59 8.84
N ASP A 133 -14.22 9.58 8.00
CA ASP A 133 -13.26 8.52 8.33
C ASP A 133 -11.81 8.98 8.13
N VAL A 134 -10.94 8.55 9.04
CA VAL A 134 -9.49 8.66 8.93
C VAL A 134 -8.91 7.25 8.82
N PHE A 135 -8.36 6.95 7.66
CA PHE A 135 -7.76 5.64 7.37
C PHE A 135 -6.25 5.68 7.62
N TYR A 136 -5.79 5.05 8.70
CA TYR A 136 -4.37 4.94 8.99
C TYR A 136 -3.74 3.78 8.24
N CYS A 137 -2.63 4.02 7.54
CA CYS A 137 -1.89 3.02 6.78
C CYS A 137 -0.40 3.08 7.08
N ALA A 138 0.13 2.08 7.79
CA ALA A 138 1.55 1.88 8.03
C ALA A 138 2.17 0.80 7.12
N LEU A 139 1.40 0.29 6.14
CA LEU A 139 1.88 -0.67 5.14
C LEU A 139 2.57 0.05 3.98
N PRO A 140 3.58 -0.58 3.36
CA PRO A 140 4.32 0.05 2.27
C PRO A 140 3.48 0.15 0.99
N PHE A 141 3.58 1.31 0.32
CA PHE A 141 2.82 1.62 -0.90
C PHE A 141 3.28 0.85 -2.15
N TYR A 142 4.36 0.10 -2.10
CA TYR A 142 4.71 -0.83 -3.16
C TYR A 142 3.90 -2.15 -3.10
N HIS A 143 3.03 -2.32 -2.10
CA HIS A 143 2.08 -3.42 -2.00
C HIS A 143 0.65 -2.97 -2.25
N SER A 144 -0.14 -3.87 -2.84
CA SER A 144 -1.55 -3.62 -3.21
C SER A 144 -2.43 -3.22 -2.02
N ASN A 145 -2.20 -3.73 -0.81
CA ASN A 145 -3.02 -3.37 0.35
C ASN A 145 -2.98 -1.86 0.64
N ALA A 146 -1.79 -1.25 0.65
CA ALA A 146 -1.68 0.20 0.85
C ALA A 146 -2.14 0.97 -0.38
N LEU A 147 -1.65 0.57 -1.57
CA LEU A 147 -1.84 1.34 -2.80
C LEU A 147 -3.26 1.22 -3.37
N THR A 148 -3.78 -0.02 -3.49
CA THR A 148 -5.07 -0.25 -4.16
C THR A 148 -6.27 -0.37 -3.21
N LEU A 149 -6.04 -0.59 -1.91
CA LEU A 149 -7.15 -0.65 -0.94
C LEU A 149 -7.20 0.61 -0.08
N ALA A 150 -6.13 0.94 0.66
CA ALA A 150 -6.15 2.09 1.55
C ALA A 150 -6.21 3.42 0.76
N LEU A 151 -5.25 3.68 -0.14
CA LEU A 151 -5.23 4.92 -0.92
C LEU A 151 -6.47 5.05 -1.81
N SER A 152 -6.76 4.03 -2.63
CA SER A 152 -7.91 4.13 -3.54
C SER A 152 -9.24 4.16 -2.78
N GLY A 153 -9.37 3.43 -1.67
CA GLY A 153 -10.55 3.46 -0.82
C GLY A 153 -10.84 4.84 -0.27
N THR A 154 -9.82 5.53 0.24
CA THR A 154 -9.95 6.90 0.75
C THR A 154 -10.27 7.90 -0.37
N LEU A 155 -9.59 7.81 -1.51
CA LEU A 155 -9.89 8.68 -2.66
C LEU A 155 -11.33 8.52 -3.15
N MET A 156 -11.85 7.30 -3.25
CA MET A 156 -13.22 7.04 -3.73
C MET A 156 -14.30 7.42 -2.73
N SER A 157 -13.99 7.48 -1.43
CA SER A 157 -14.95 7.81 -0.36
C SER A 157 -14.87 9.25 0.14
N GLY A 158 -13.81 9.98 -0.23
CA GLY A 158 -13.52 11.32 0.31
C GLY A 158 -12.97 11.28 1.74
N ALA A 159 -12.57 10.11 2.24
CA ALA A 159 -11.96 9.94 3.56
C ALA A 159 -10.54 10.52 3.62
N THR A 160 -10.02 10.73 4.81
CA THR A 160 -8.63 11.14 5.02
C THR A 160 -7.71 9.93 5.08
N LEU A 161 -6.57 9.97 4.38
CA LEU A 161 -5.51 8.97 4.49
C LEU A 161 -4.40 9.49 5.41
N ALA A 162 -4.19 8.85 6.55
CA ALA A 162 -3.05 9.08 7.43
C ALA A 162 -1.96 8.04 7.15
N ILE A 163 -0.78 8.49 6.70
CA ILE A 163 0.31 7.62 6.28
C ILE A 163 1.33 7.50 7.40
N GLY A 164 1.49 6.30 7.95
CA GLY A 164 2.61 5.97 8.83
C GLY A 164 3.89 5.72 8.03
N ARG A 165 5.00 6.30 8.46
CA ARG A 165 6.31 6.11 7.79
C ARG A 165 6.75 4.65 7.73
N LYS A 166 6.48 3.90 8.81
CA LYS A 166 6.71 2.47 8.92
C LYS A 166 5.85 1.89 10.05
N PHE A 167 5.58 0.60 10.00
CA PHE A 167 4.95 -0.09 11.11
C PHE A 167 5.89 -0.17 12.32
N SER A 168 5.36 0.14 13.50
CA SER A 168 5.99 -0.05 14.80
C SER A 168 4.95 -0.54 15.79
N ALA A 169 5.09 -1.75 16.32
CA ALA A 169 4.10 -2.32 17.24
C ALA A 169 3.96 -1.52 18.54
N SER A 170 5.04 -0.91 19.02
CA SER A 170 5.05 -0.14 20.26
C SER A 170 4.42 1.25 20.14
N SER A 171 4.38 1.85 18.94
CA SER A 171 3.83 3.19 18.71
C SER A 171 2.56 3.19 17.88
N PHE A 172 2.08 2.03 17.43
CA PHE A 172 0.96 1.92 16.49
C PHE A 172 -0.32 2.60 17.01
N TRP A 173 -0.70 2.32 18.24
CA TRP A 173 -1.91 2.89 18.82
C TRP A 173 -1.76 4.38 19.13
N ASP A 174 -0.55 4.84 19.48
CA ASP A 174 -0.27 6.27 19.64
C ASP A 174 -0.39 7.02 18.31
N GLU A 175 0.07 6.43 17.22
CA GLU A 175 -0.14 6.97 15.86
C GLU A 175 -1.65 7.01 15.51
N CYS A 176 -2.40 5.94 15.79
CA CYS A 176 -3.85 5.92 15.58
C CYS A 176 -4.55 7.03 16.36
N ARG A 177 -4.21 7.21 17.64
CA ARG A 177 -4.74 8.30 18.48
C ARG A 177 -4.37 9.67 17.94
N ARG A 178 -3.08 9.87 17.62
CA ARG A 178 -2.57 11.16 17.11
C ARG A 178 -3.28 11.61 15.84
N HIS A 179 -3.60 10.68 14.96
CA HIS A 179 -4.28 10.98 13.71
C HIS A 179 -5.81 10.91 13.81
N GLY A 180 -6.38 10.55 14.96
CA GLY A 180 -7.81 10.32 15.10
C GLY A 180 -8.32 9.17 14.19
N ALA A 181 -7.50 8.15 13.94
CA ALA A 181 -7.82 7.07 13.02
C ALA A 181 -9.11 6.35 13.42
N THR A 182 -10.03 6.17 12.47
CA THR A 182 -11.26 5.40 12.62
C THR A 182 -11.13 3.99 12.04
N THR A 183 -10.14 3.79 11.19
CA THR A 183 -9.84 2.52 10.54
C THR A 183 -8.36 2.40 10.18
N PHE A 184 -7.88 1.18 9.98
CA PHE A 184 -6.54 0.94 9.44
C PHE A 184 -6.47 -0.30 8.54
N CYS A 185 -5.39 -0.35 7.71
CA CYS A 185 -5.06 -1.50 6.89
C CYS A 185 -4.04 -2.40 7.58
N TYR A 186 -4.23 -3.74 7.51
CA TYR A 186 -3.33 -4.69 8.15
C TYR A 186 -2.92 -5.86 7.24
N ILE A 187 -1.88 -6.55 7.67
CA ILE A 187 -1.59 -7.95 7.37
C ILE A 187 -1.57 -8.73 8.69
N GLY A 188 -1.88 -10.02 8.68
CA GLY A 188 -2.06 -10.82 9.91
C GLY A 188 -0.88 -10.76 10.87
N GLU A 189 0.36 -10.71 10.36
CA GLU A 189 1.56 -10.56 11.18
C GLU A 189 1.58 -9.23 11.97
N LEU A 190 1.09 -8.14 11.39
CA LEU A 190 0.97 -6.85 12.07
C LEU A 190 0.07 -6.98 13.31
N LEU A 191 -1.10 -7.62 13.16
CA LEU A 191 -2.03 -7.84 14.27
C LEU A 191 -1.42 -8.77 15.34
N ARG A 192 -0.66 -9.78 14.92
CA ARG A 192 0.07 -10.64 15.85
C ARG A 192 1.10 -9.85 16.66
N TYR A 193 1.88 -8.98 16.02
CA TYR A 193 2.84 -8.13 16.75
C TYR A 193 2.17 -7.16 17.71
N LEU A 194 1.00 -6.62 17.39
CA LEU A 194 0.23 -5.79 18.32
C LEU A 194 -0.22 -6.58 19.55
N LEU A 195 -0.70 -7.82 19.35
CA LEU A 195 -1.08 -8.70 20.46
C LEU A 195 0.08 -9.10 21.37
N THR A 196 1.30 -9.20 20.86
CA THR A 196 2.48 -9.54 21.68
C THR A 196 2.99 -8.38 22.52
N GLN A 197 2.52 -7.16 22.30
CA GLN A 197 2.84 -6.03 23.18
C GLN A 197 2.18 -6.23 24.56
N PRO A 198 2.83 -5.77 25.65
CA PRO A 198 2.20 -5.75 26.96
C PRO A 198 0.83 -5.06 26.94
N GLU A 199 -0.13 -5.60 27.68
CA GLU A 199 -1.44 -4.95 27.79
C GLU A 199 -1.32 -3.60 28.48
N GLN A 200 -2.04 -2.61 27.99
CA GLN A 200 -2.05 -1.26 28.51
C GLN A 200 -3.50 -0.87 28.88
N ALA A 201 -3.64 -0.05 29.91
CA ALA A 201 -4.95 0.46 30.34
C ALA A 201 -5.69 1.24 29.22
N ASN A 202 -4.93 1.81 28.26
CA ASN A 202 -5.43 2.58 27.13
C ASN A 202 -5.48 1.77 25.81
N ASP A 203 -5.44 0.45 25.85
CA ASP A 203 -5.52 -0.39 24.63
C ASP A 203 -6.81 -0.14 23.83
N ARG A 204 -7.88 0.36 24.47
CA ARG A 204 -9.15 0.72 23.83
C ARG A 204 -9.39 2.22 23.69
N ASP A 205 -8.43 3.04 24.10
CA ASP A 205 -8.56 4.49 24.03
C ASP A 205 -8.15 5.00 22.63
N HIS A 206 -9.00 4.73 21.65
CA HIS A 206 -8.85 5.15 20.25
C HIS A 206 -10.20 5.07 19.51
N ASN A 207 -10.27 5.70 18.33
CA ASN A 207 -11.51 5.77 17.53
C ASN A 207 -11.62 4.64 16.48
N VAL A 208 -10.68 3.70 16.43
CA VAL A 208 -10.70 2.62 15.44
C VAL A 208 -11.82 1.64 15.77
N VAL A 209 -12.78 1.50 14.85
CA VAL A 209 -13.93 0.59 15.01
C VAL A 209 -13.96 -0.51 13.94
N LYS A 210 -13.30 -0.30 12.81
CA LYS A 210 -13.28 -1.21 11.66
C LYS A 210 -11.86 -1.33 11.10
N ILE A 211 -11.51 -2.50 10.59
CA ILE A 211 -10.18 -2.75 9.99
C ILE A 211 -10.31 -3.56 8.70
N LEU A 212 -9.38 -3.35 7.76
CA LEU A 212 -9.34 -4.05 6.48
C LEU A 212 -7.98 -4.70 6.28
N GLY A 213 -7.95 -5.97 5.93
CA GLY A 213 -6.69 -6.64 5.63
C GLY A 213 -6.84 -8.12 5.32
N ASN A 214 -5.73 -8.81 5.37
CA ASN A 214 -5.67 -10.23 5.10
C ASN A 214 -4.68 -10.96 6.00
N GLY A 215 -4.96 -12.24 6.25
CA GLY A 215 -4.09 -13.12 7.02
C GLY A 215 -4.30 -13.07 8.53
N LEU A 216 -5.43 -12.54 9.02
CA LEU A 216 -5.78 -12.65 10.43
C LEU A 216 -6.17 -14.09 10.75
N ARG A 217 -5.36 -14.74 11.56
CA ARG A 217 -5.56 -16.14 11.94
C ARG A 217 -6.76 -16.32 12.86
N PRO A 218 -7.57 -17.40 12.69
CA PRO A 218 -8.74 -17.67 13.52
C PRO A 218 -8.44 -17.82 15.01
N ASP A 219 -7.25 -18.29 15.37
CA ASP A 219 -6.81 -18.49 16.76
C ASP A 219 -6.62 -17.19 17.54
N ILE A 220 -6.17 -16.12 16.88
CA ILE A 220 -5.95 -14.82 17.50
C ILE A 220 -7.09 -13.81 17.23
N TRP A 221 -8.06 -14.14 16.39
CA TRP A 221 -9.12 -13.25 15.93
C TRP A 221 -9.90 -12.60 17.08
N MET A 222 -10.45 -13.42 17.96
CA MET A 222 -11.25 -12.91 19.09
C MET A 222 -10.38 -12.23 20.14
N ALA A 223 -9.16 -12.70 20.36
CA ALA A 223 -8.22 -12.03 21.26
C ALA A 223 -7.94 -10.60 20.80
N PHE A 224 -7.70 -10.40 19.48
CA PHE A 224 -7.47 -9.07 18.91
C PHE A 224 -8.70 -8.18 19.05
N LYS A 225 -9.87 -8.64 18.62
CA LYS A 225 -11.12 -7.88 18.72
C LYS A 225 -11.42 -7.45 20.17
N ASN A 226 -11.31 -8.40 21.09
CA ASN A 226 -11.66 -8.17 22.49
C ASN A 226 -10.67 -7.24 23.19
N ARG A 227 -9.35 -7.41 22.94
CA ARG A 227 -8.34 -6.57 23.57
C ARG A 227 -8.47 -5.11 23.13
N PHE A 228 -8.56 -4.88 21.83
CA PHE A 228 -8.52 -3.53 21.24
C PHE A 228 -9.91 -2.94 20.97
N GLY A 229 -11.00 -3.65 21.26
CA GLY A 229 -12.35 -3.13 21.05
C GLY A 229 -12.74 -2.92 19.59
N ILE A 230 -12.25 -3.81 18.68
CA ILE A 230 -12.53 -3.69 17.25
C ILE A 230 -13.87 -4.35 16.93
N ASP A 231 -14.84 -3.58 16.42
CA ASP A 231 -16.17 -4.07 16.10
C ASP A 231 -16.19 -4.88 14.81
N ARG A 232 -15.50 -4.39 13.75
CA ARG A 232 -15.59 -4.94 12.41
C ARG A 232 -14.23 -5.30 11.86
N VAL A 233 -14.11 -6.55 11.39
CA VAL A 233 -12.92 -7.07 10.72
C VAL A 233 -13.30 -7.45 9.30
N HIS A 234 -12.89 -6.65 8.33
CA HIS A 234 -13.05 -6.92 6.91
C HIS A 234 -11.83 -7.68 6.41
N GLU A 235 -11.80 -8.98 6.76
CA GLU A 235 -10.78 -9.90 6.23
C GLU A 235 -11.06 -10.17 4.76
N PHE A 236 -10.01 -10.28 3.94
CA PHE A 236 -10.15 -10.68 2.55
C PHE A 236 -9.08 -11.68 2.14
N TYR A 237 -9.35 -12.40 1.06
CA TYR A 237 -8.37 -13.23 0.35
C TYR A 237 -8.36 -12.85 -1.13
N GLY A 238 -7.17 -12.57 -1.66
CA GLY A 238 -6.98 -12.18 -3.06
C GLY A 238 -5.51 -12.16 -3.45
N ALA A 239 -5.26 -12.06 -4.74
CA ALA A 239 -3.92 -11.91 -5.29
C ALA A 239 -3.79 -10.55 -6.00
N SER A 240 -2.58 -9.99 -5.99
CA SER A 240 -2.31 -8.70 -6.67
C SER A 240 -2.58 -8.79 -8.17
N GLU A 241 -2.35 -9.94 -8.78
CA GLU A 241 -2.65 -10.24 -10.18
C GLU A 241 -4.12 -10.57 -10.41
N GLY A 242 -4.83 -11.02 -9.37
CA GLY A 242 -6.21 -11.49 -9.44
C GLY A 242 -7.22 -10.38 -9.76
N ASN A 243 -8.35 -10.79 -10.32
CA ASN A 243 -9.48 -9.90 -10.63
C ASN A 243 -10.66 -10.12 -9.68
N SER A 244 -10.52 -11.00 -8.72
CA SER A 244 -11.55 -11.38 -7.75
C SER A 244 -10.95 -11.58 -6.37
N ALA A 245 -11.78 -11.39 -5.36
CA ALA A 245 -11.41 -11.59 -3.96
C ALA A 245 -12.59 -12.15 -3.17
N PHE A 246 -12.28 -12.93 -2.14
CA PHE A 246 -13.22 -13.21 -1.06
C PHE A 246 -13.14 -12.09 -0.05
N VAL A 247 -14.25 -11.60 0.45
CA VAL A 247 -14.28 -10.48 1.39
C VAL A 247 -15.33 -10.72 2.47
N ASN A 248 -14.95 -10.50 3.71
CA ASN A 248 -15.85 -10.56 4.86
C ASN A 248 -16.65 -9.25 4.98
N ILE A 249 -17.66 -9.10 4.13
CA ILE A 249 -18.55 -7.93 4.12
C ILE A 249 -19.50 -7.95 5.32
N PHE A 250 -19.95 -9.14 5.72
CA PHE A 250 -20.98 -9.33 6.75
C PHE A 250 -20.41 -9.37 8.17
N ASN A 251 -19.10 -9.18 8.32
CA ASN A 251 -18.42 -9.19 9.62
C ASN A 251 -18.62 -10.49 10.44
N PHE A 252 -18.62 -11.65 9.76
CA PHE A 252 -18.56 -12.92 10.45
C PHE A 252 -17.15 -13.18 10.97
N ASP A 253 -17.05 -13.63 12.21
CA ASP A 253 -15.74 -13.87 12.81
C ASP A 253 -15.06 -15.12 12.20
N LYS A 254 -13.73 -15.06 12.12
CA LYS A 254 -12.84 -16.17 11.71
C LYS A 254 -13.02 -16.65 10.27
N THR A 255 -13.49 -15.80 9.37
CA THR A 255 -13.64 -16.12 7.95
C THR A 255 -13.13 -14.99 7.06
N CYS A 256 -12.59 -15.35 5.91
CA CYS A 256 -12.27 -14.39 4.84
C CYS A 256 -13.49 -14.04 3.97
N GLY A 257 -14.68 -14.53 4.33
CA GLY A 257 -15.94 -14.10 3.76
C GLY A 257 -16.34 -14.82 2.46
N TRP A 258 -16.92 -14.08 1.57
CA TRP A 258 -17.61 -14.55 0.38
C TRP A 258 -17.19 -13.75 -0.85
N ALA A 259 -17.27 -14.38 -2.04
CA ALA A 259 -17.02 -13.72 -3.30
C ALA A 259 -18.33 -13.47 -4.06
N PRO A 260 -18.72 -12.21 -4.27
CA PRO A 260 -19.92 -11.89 -5.04
C PRO A 260 -19.84 -12.45 -6.47
N GLY A 261 -20.90 -13.11 -6.95
CA GLY A 261 -20.94 -13.68 -8.30
C GLY A 261 -20.20 -15.01 -8.46
N SER A 262 -19.76 -15.63 -7.36
CA SER A 262 -18.95 -16.85 -7.36
C SER A 262 -19.66 -18.12 -7.87
N ASN A 263 -20.99 -18.12 -7.98
CA ASN A 263 -21.74 -19.31 -8.36
C ASN A 263 -21.41 -19.86 -9.76
N LYS A 264 -20.61 -19.16 -10.55
CA LYS A 264 -20.25 -19.55 -11.93
C LYS A 264 -18.76 -19.47 -12.26
N THR A 265 -17.89 -19.00 -11.36
CA THR A 265 -16.51 -18.62 -11.70
C THR A 265 -15.41 -19.23 -10.82
N TRP A 266 -15.75 -20.04 -9.80
CA TRP A 266 -14.77 -20.61 -8.89
C TRP A 266 -14.76 -22.13 -8.96
N ALA A 267 -13.59 -22.68 -9.24
CA ALA A 267 -13.23 -24.01 -8.89
C ALA A 267 -12.15 -23.97 -7.80
N VAL A 268 -12.36 -24.64 -6.69
CA VAL A 268 -11.29 -24.98 -5.76
C VAL A 268 -10.56 -26.15 -6.38
N VAL A 269 -9.34 -25.94 -6.84
CA VAL A 269 -8.43 -26.98 -7.37
C VAL A 269 -7.55 -27.44 -6.24
#